data_c4df78b9aca8ac513a59642a9b4ca331
#
_entry.id   c4df78b9aca8ac513a59642a9b4ca331
#
_cell.length_a   1.000
_cell.length_b   1.000
_cell.length_c   1.000
_cell.angle_alpha   90.00
_cell.angle_beta   90.00
_cell.angle_gamma   90.00
#
_symmetry.space_group_name_H-M   'P 1'
#
loop_
_entity.id
_entity.type
_entity.pdbx_description
1 polymer ?
#
loop_
_entity_poly.entity_id
_entity_poly.type
_entity_poly.pdbx_seq_one_letter_code
_entity_poly.pdbx_strand_id
1 'polypeptide(L)'
;ERLARDGEQLTGEIPAAVVDLDPADPLLAPAGNIRYDLFVQLIGEELLVRGTVSQLFHCTCVRCGGAFERESVDPGVTLAVQPQGAPFVDLTPDLRECIILTLPNHPLCRAECLGLCSRCGADLNRGPCGCPERRDDRWGALEALGGE
;
A
#
# COMPACT_ATOMS: atom_id res chain seq x y z
N GLU A 1 22.37 23.02 -1.46
CA GLU A 1 21.96 23.21 -2.86
C GLU A 1 20.89 24.31 -2.88
N ARG A 2 21.09 25.38 -3.65
CA ARG A 2 20.07 26.43 -3.75
C ARG A 2 18.99 25.91 -4.70
N LEU A 3 17.84 25.51 -4.16
CA LEU A 3 16.66 25.28 -4.97
C LEU A 3 16.38 26.54 -5.80
N ALA A 4 16.43 26.39 -7.11
CA ALA A 4 16.12 27.48 -8.02
C ALA A 4 14.64 27.89 -7.81
N ARG A 5 14.33 29.18 -7.94
CA ARG A 5 12.93 29.67 -7.91
C ARG A 5 12.06 29.02 -9.00
N ASP A 6 12.71 28.52 -10.04
CA ASP A 6 12.08 27.87 -11.18
C ASP A 6 11.71 26.39 -10.90
N GLY A 7 12.10 25.85 -9.74
CA GLY A 7 11.88 24.46 -9.35
C GLY A 7 12.96 23.50 -9.86
N GLU A 8 13.01 22.33 -9.26
CA GLU A 8 13.98 21.28 -9.57
C GLU A 8 13.31 19.91 -9.52
N GLN A 9 13.69 19.03 -10.47
CA GLN A 9 13.28 17.64 -10.48
C GLN A 9 14.27 16.81 -9.66
N LEU A 10 13.75 16.10 -8.67
CA LEU A 10 14.53 15.21 -7.80
C LEU A 10 14.05 13.78 -8.00
N THR A 11 14.95 12.91 -8.43
CA THR A 11 14.70 11.48 -8.54
C THR A 11 15.69 10.71 -7.71
N GLY A 12 15.28 9.63 -7.10
CA GLY A 12 16.19 8.81 -6.29
C GLY A 12 15.47 7.70 -5.53
N GLU A 13 16.21 7.17 -4.57
CA GLU A 13 15.76 6.07 -3.73
C GLU A 13 16.05 6.34 -2.26
N ILE A 14 15.16 5.88 -1.39
CA ILE A 14 15.29 5.87 0.07
C ILE A 14 15.31 4.41 0.53
N PRO A 15 16.19 4.02 1.45
CA PRO A 15 16.26 2.64 1.94
C PRO A 15 14.91 2.14 2.48
N ALA A 16 14.55 0.90 2.14
CA ALA A 16 13.32 0.25 2.59
C ALA A 16 13.10 0.25 4.10
N ALA A 17 14.18 0.22 4.87
CA ALA A 17 14.15 0.23 6.33
C ALA A 17 13.46 1.45 6.94
N VAL A 18 13.32 2.54 6.18
CA VAL A 18 12.63 3.76 6.62
C VAL A 18 11.14 3.53 6.83
N VAL A 19 10.53 2.58 6.09
CA VAL A 19 9.09 2.28 6.24
C VAL A 19 8.78 1.76 7.64
N ASP A 20 9.74 1.05 8.25
CA ASP A 20 9.67 0.57 9.64
C ASP A 20 8.36 -0.20 9.93
N LEU A 21 8.04 -1.15 9.04
CA LEU A 21 6.94 -2.09 9.26
C LEU A 21 7.38 -3.11 10.29
N ASP A 22 6.41 -3.65 11.04
CA ASP A 22 6.65 -4.75 11.95
C ASP A 22 7.26 -5.95 11.19
N PRO A 23 8.49 -6.37 11.48
CA PRO A 23 9.12 -7.50 10.82
C PRO A 23 8.39 -8.82 11.07
N ALA A 24 7.50 -8.87 12.05
CA ALA A 24 6.65 -10.02 12.35
C ALA A 24 5.31 -9.98 11.57
N ASP A 25 5.03 -8.91 10.78
CA ASP A 25 3.82 -8.86 9.97
C ASP A 25 3.87 -9.95 8.88
N PRO A 26 2.96 -10.94 8.92
CA PRO A 26 2.95 -12.03 7.96
C PRO A 26 2.37 -11.60 6.60
N LEU A 27 1.79 -10.41 6.49
CA LEU A 27 1.02 -9.97 5.33
C LEU A 27 1.81 -9.09 4.38
N LEU A 28 2.71 -8.26 4.92
CA LEU A 28 3.43 -7.23 4.17
C LEU A 28 4.89 -7.15 4.59
N ALA A 29 5.78 -7.19 3.60
CA ALA A 29 7.20 -6.93 3.81
C ALA A 29 7.76 -6.09 2.66
N PRO A 30 8.60 -5.07 2.91
CA PRO A 30 9.26 -4.32 1.86
C PRO A 30 10.13 -5.24 0.99
N ALA A 31 9.99 -5.15 -0.34
CA ALA A 31 10.76 -5.92 -1.31
C ALA A 31 11.82 -5.08 -2.05
N GLY A 32 11.86 -3.77 -1.82
CA GLY A 32 12.79 -2.85 -2.45
C GLY A 32 12.75 -1.49 -1.80
N ASN A 33 13.67 -0.62 -2.23
CA ASN A 33 13.73 0.76 -1.79
C ASN A 33 12.48 1.55 -2.21
N ILE A 34 12.17 2.63 -1.46
CA ILE A 34 11.20 3.63 -1.90
C ILE A 34 11.83 4.39 -3.05
N ARG A 35 11.17 4.45 -4.20
CA ARG A 35 11.56 5.27 -5.35
C ARG A 35 10.71 6.53 -5.37
N TYR A 36 11.33 7.67 -5.66
CA TYR A 36 10.64 8.93 -5.78
C TYR A 36 11.02 9.67 -7.06
N ASP A 37 10.06 10.41 -7.59
CA ASP A 37 10.20 11.33 -8.70
C ASP A 37 9.38 12.58 -8.35
N LEU A 38 10.08 13.63 -7.89
CA LEU A 38 9.49 14.79 -7.24
C LEU A 38 9.93 16.07 -7.95
N PHE A 39 8.99 16.97 -8.19
CA PHE A 39 9.27 18.35 -8.55
C PHE A 39 9.17 19.21 -7.30
N VAL A 40 10.23 19.95 -7.01
CA VAL A 40 10.37 20.76 -5.80
C VAL A 40 10.56 22.22 -6.18
N GLN A 41 9.74 23.11 -5.63
CA GLN A 41 9.77 24.55 -5.93
C GLN A 41 9.59 25.38 -4.65
N LEU A 42 10.37 26.43 -4.51
CA LEU A 42 10.20 27.43 -3.43
C LEU A 42 9.18 28.50 -3.88
N ILE A 43 8.04 28.58 -3.19
CA ILE A 43 6.99 29.56 -3.42
C ILE A 43 6.86 30.43 -2.16
N GLY A 44 7.34 31.67 -2.22
CA GLY A 44 7.43 32.52 -1.03
C GLY A 44 8.41 31.94 -0.02
N GLU A 45 7.93 31.55 1.14
CA GLU A 45 8.70 30.91 2.21
C GLU A 45 8.42 29.41 2.34
N GLU A 46 7.59 28.85 1.46
CA GLU A 46 7.20 27.44 1.51
C GLU A 46 7.84 26.65 0.36
N LEU A 47 8.31 25.45 0.70
CA LEU A 47 8.77 24.47 -0.26
C LEU A 47 7.59 23.61 -0.69
N LEU A 48 7.17 23.76 -1.94
CA LEU A 48 6.15 22.93 -2.54
C LEU A 48 6.79 21.73 -3.23
N VAL A 49 6.40 20.53 -2.83
CA VAL A 49 6.87 19.26 -3.37
C VAL A 49 5.70 18.55 -4.03
N ARG A 50 5.86 18.12 -5.28
CA ARG A 50 4.85 17.38 -6.03
C ARG A 50 5.50 16.24 -6.79
N GLY A 51 4.79 15.13 -6.94
CA GLY A 51 5.29 14.03 -7.76
C GLY A 51 4.73 12.69 -7.40
N THR A 52 5.57 11.67 -7.55
CA THR A 52 5.20 10.28 -7.34
C THR A 52 6.20 9.62 -6.39
N VAL A 53 5.68 8.75 -5.54
CA VAL A 53 6.48 7.84 -4.73
C VAL A 53 5.97 6.42 -4.91
N SER A 54 6.86 5.44 -4.99
CA SER A 54 6.49 4.04 -5.13
C SER A 54 7.43 3.11 -4.38
N GLN A 55 6.91 1.95 -3.99
CA GLN A 55 7.70 0.89 -3.36
C GLN A 55 7.10 -0.49 -3.67
N LEU A 56 7.96 -1.47 -3.89
CA LEU A 56 7.58 -2.86 -4.06
C LEU A 56 7.48 -3.56 -2.70
N PHE A 57 6.44 -4.38 -2.53
CA PHE A 57 6.19 -5.19 -1.33
C PHE A 57 5.98 -6.65 -1.70
N HIS A 58 6.53 -7.54 -0.89
CA HIS A 58 6.08 -8.92 -0.81
C HIS A 58 4.82 -8.98 0.04
N CYS A 59 3.78 -9.58 -0.49
CA CYS A 59 2.47 -9.66 0.15
C CYS A 59 2.01 -11.10 0.29
N THR A 60 1.25 -11.37 1.35
CA THR A 60 0.52 -12.64 1.50
C THR A 60 -0.97 -12.37 1.32
N CYS A 61 -1.60 -13.10 0.41
CA CYS A 61 -3.03 -12.94 0.15
C CYS A 61 -3.87 -13.39 1.34
N VAL A 62 -4.70 -12.51 1.89
CA VAL A 62 -5.55 -12.83 3.05
C VAL A 62 -6.63 -13.88 2.77
N ARG A 63 -6.94 -14.16 1.47
CA ARG A 63 -7.94 -15.17 1.10
C ARG A 63 -7.33 -16.56 0.87
N CYS A 64 -6.21 -16.64 0.15
CA CYS A 64 -5.66 -17.94 -0.24
C CYS A 64 -4.30 -18.26 0.41
N GLY A 65 -3.70 -17.32 1.17
CA GLY A 65 -2.39 -17.49 1.77
C GLY A 65 -1.23 -17.51 0.77
N GLY A 66 -1.49 -17.30 -0.52
CA GLY A 66 -0.45 -17.27 -1.55
C GLY A 66 0.37 -16.00 -1.49
N ALA A 67 1.70 -16.12 -1.66
CA ALA A 67 2.61 -15.00 -1.76
C ALA A 67 2.50 -14.35 -3.15
N PHE A 68 2.61 -13.02 -3.20
CA PHE A 68 2.65 -12.24 -4.44
C PHE A 68 3.40 -10.93 -4.20
N GLU A 69 3.79 -10.26 -5.28
CA GLU A 69 4.39 -8.94 -5.21
C GLU A 69 3.38 -7.88 -5.62
N ARG A 70 3.45 -6.74 -4.97
CA ARG A 70 2.62 -5.57 -5.26
C ARG A 70 3.45 -4.32 -5.17
N GLU A 71 3.35 -3.47 -6.18
CA GLU A 71 3.85 -2.10 -6.11
C GLU A 71 2.76 -1.20 -5.50
N SER A 72 3.12 -0.51 -4.43
CA SER A 72 2.33 0.58 -3.85
C SER A 72 2.83 1.88 -4.44
N VAL A 73 1.93 2.70 -4.96
CA VAL A 73 2.24 3.95 -5.65
C VAL A 73 1.33 5.05 -5.16
N ASP A 74 1.90 6.17 -4.75
CA ASP A 74 1.19 7.44 -4.62
C ASP A 74 1.60 8.35 -5.81
N PRO A 75 0.75 8.52 -6.81
CA PRO A 75 1.03 9.36 -7.97
C PRO A 75 0.76 10.84 -7.72
N GLY A 76 0.20 11.18 -6.56
CA GLY A 76 -0.30 12.51 -6.24
C GLY A 76 0.37 13.16 -5.03
N VAL A 77 1.61 12.80 -4.72
CA VAL A 77 2.35 13.44 -3.63
C VAL A 77 2.28 14.96 -3.78
N THR A 78 1.80 15.62 -2.74
CA THR A 78 1.75 17.08 -2.65
C THR A 78 2.00 17.49 -1.22
N LEU A 79 3.18 18.08 -0.96
CA LEU A 79 3.61 18.51 0.36
C LEU A 79 3.94 20.01 0.30
N ALA A 80 3.58 20.73 1.37
CA ALA A 80 3.98 22.11 1.60
C ALA A 80 4.79 22.16 2.90
N VAL A 81 6.08 22.42 2.80
CA VAL A 81 6.99 22.37 3.93
C VAL A 81 7.63 23.74 4.15
N GLN A 82 7.61 24.23 5.39
CA GLN A 82 8.28 25.46 5.76
C GLN A 82 9.71 25.15 6.24
N PRO A 83 10.74 25.63 5.54
CA PRO A 83 12.14 25.35 5.88
C PRO A 83 12.60 25.94 7.22
N GLN A 84 11.83 26.87 7.83
CA GLN A 84 12.12 27.51 9.12
C GLN A 84 13.56 28.02 9.26
N GLY A 85 14.16 28.48 8.14
CA GLY A 85 15.56 28.94 8.09
C GLY A 85 16.62 27.82 8.11
N ALA A 86 16.20 26.56 8.12
CA ALA A 86 17.12 25.42 8.00
C ALA A 86 17.73 25.34 6.60
N PRO A 87 19.03 25.00 6.48
CA PRO A 87 19.69 24.85 5.18
C PRO A 87 19.23 23.59 4.41
N PHE A 88 18.60 22.64 5.09
CA PHE A 88 18.11 21.38 4.56
C PHE A 88 16.72 21.07 5.09
N VAL A 89 15.90 20.46 4.25
CA VAL A 89 14.60 19.90 4.60
C VAL A 89 14.67 18.39 4.37
N ASP A 90 14.36 17.60 5.40
CA ASP A 90 14.25 16.16 5.30
C ASP A 90 12.80 15.78 4.95
N LEU A 91 12.60 15.25 3.74
CA LEU A 91 11.29 14.78 3.26
C LEU A 91 11.05 13.28 3.53
N THR A 92 12.01 12.61 4.14
CA THR A 92 11.94 11.16 4.39
C THR A 92 10.69 10.76 5.20
N PRO A 93 10.32 11.47 6.28
CA PRO A 93 9.11 11.15 7.05
C PRO A 93 7.83 11.28 6.23
N ASP A 94 7.74 12.36 5.43
CA ASP A 94 6.55 12.64 4.62
C ASP A 94 6.38 11.59 3.51
N LEU A 95 7.46 11.25 2.81
CA LEU A 95 7.45 10.23 1.76
C LEU A 95 7.14 8.83 2.33
N ARG A 96 7.63 8.53 3.54
CA ARG A 96 7.27 7.33 4.29
C ARG A 96 5.76 7.28 4.53
N GLU A 97 5.17 8.38 5.00
CA GLU A 97 3.72 8.46 5.25
C GLU A 97 2.93 8.26 3.96
N CYS A 98 3.32 8.89 2.86
CA CYS A 98 2.70 8.69 1.54
C CYS A 98 2.65 7.20 1.17
N ILE A 99 3.75 6.46 1.33
CA ILE A 99 3.79 5.02 1.05
C ILE A 99 2.88 4.23 1.99
N ILE A 100 2.93 4.49 3.31
CA ILE A 100 2.11 3.77 4.29
C ILE A 100 0.63 3.93 4.00
N LEU A 101 0.18 5.12 3.61
CA LEU A 101 -1.21 5.39 3.29
C LEU A 101 -1.71 4.65 2.02
N THR A 102 -0.80 4.19 1.15
CA THR A 102 -1.15 3.39 -0.03
C THR A 102 -1.23 1.89 0.24
N LEU A 103 -0.79 1.44 1.43
CA LEU A 103 -0.76 0.02 1.75
C LEU A 103 -2.18 -0.53 1.92
N PRO A 104 -2.46 -1.70 1.36
CA PRO A 104 -3.77 -2.34 1.53
C PRO A 104 -3.89 -2.95 2.92
N ASN A 105 -4.98 -2.68 3.63
CA ASN A 105 -5.31 -3.35 4.89
C ASN A 105 -5.53 -4.85 4.71
N HIS A 106 -5.98 -5.26 3.52
CA HIS A 106 -6.27 -6.65 3.16
C HIS A 106 -5.68 -6.96 1.79
N PRO A 107 -4.39 -7.36 1.72
CA PRO A 107 -3.74 -7.67 0.45
C PRO A 107 -4.39 -8.89 -0.22
N LEU A 108 -4.75 -8.72 -1.49
CA LEU A 108 -5.31 -9.76 -2.35
C LEU A 108 -4.41 -9.96 -3.55
N CYS A 109 -4.09 -11.23 -3.88
CA CYS A 109 -3.29 -11.55 -5.06
C CYS A 109 -3.99 -11.17 -6.37
N ARG A 110 -5.34 -11.16 -6.36
CA ARG A 110 -6.21 -10.69 -7.44
C ARG A 110 -7.61 -10.42 -6.89
N ALA A 111 -8.38 -9.56 -7.54
CA ALA A 111 -9.72 -9.18 -7.09
C ALA A 111 -10.67 -10.38 -6.97
N GLU A 112 -10.58 -11.30 -7.93
CA GLU A 112 -11.42 -12.51 -8.05
C GLU A 112 -10.85 -13.72 -7.30
N CYS A 113 -9.92 -13.51 -6.34
CA CYS A 113 -9.38 -14.61 -5.56
C CYS A 113 -10.49 -15.33 -4.79
N LEU A 114 -10.67 -16.62 -5.08
CA LEU A 114 -11.69 -17.46 -4.44
C LEU A 114 -11.29 -17.91 -3.03
N GLY A 115 -10.01 -17.80 -2.68
CA GLY A 115 -9.50 -18.15 -1.37
C GLY A 115 -9.38 -19.66 -1.13
N LEU A 116 -9.34 -20.01 0.17
CA LEU A 116 -9.29 -21.39 0.64
C LEU A 116 -10.69 -21.88 1.03
N CYS A 117 -10.96 -23.14 0.80
CA CYS A 117 -12.16 -23.80 1.31
C CYS A 117 -12.17 -23.78 2.83
N SER A 118 -13.23 -23.27 3.46
CA SER A 118 -13.36 -23.16 4.91
C SER A 118 -13.46 -24.52 5.65
N ARG A 119 -13.67 -25.62 4.90
CA ARG A 119 -13.77 -26.98 5.46
C ARG A 119 -12.48 -27.78 5.35
N CYS A 120 -11.86 -27.78 4.15
CA CYS A 120 -10.71 -28.66 3.88
C CYS A 120 -9.42 -27.89 3.59
N GLY A 121 -9.46 -26.55 3.52
CA GLY A 121 -8.28 -25.74 3.22
C GLY A 121 -7.81 -25.81 1.76
N ALA A 122 -8.53 -26.49 0.88
CA ALA A 122 -8.15 -26.53 -0.53
C ALA A 122 -8.22 -25.15 -1.19
N ASP A 123 -7.26 -24.85 -2.04
CA ASP A 123 -7.23 -23.59 -2.80
C ASP A 123 -8.27 -23.62 -3.92
N LEU A 124 -9.35 -22.85 -3.74
CA LEU A 124 -10.46 -22.78 -4.67
C LEU A 124 -10.10 -22.10 -6.00
N ASN A 125 -8.95 -21.42 -6.05
CA ASN A 125 -8.45 -20.87 -7.31
C ASN A 125 -7.92 -21.96 -8.27
N ARG A 126 -7.63 -23.15 -7.76
CA ARG A 126 -7.17 -24.31 -8.54
C ARG A 126 -8.32 -25.20 -9.01
N GLY A 127 -9.52 -24.96 -8.50
CA GLY A 127 -10.72 -25.71 -8.83
C GLY A 127 -11.60 -25.99 -7.62
N PRO A 128 -12.83 -26.48 -7.84
CA PRO A 128 -13.76 -26.79 -6.78
C PRO A 128 -13.21 -27.93 -5.91
N CYS A 129 -13.37 -27.83 -4.60
CA CYS A 129 -13.18 -28.96 -3.70
C CYS A 129 -14.43 -29.82 -3.64
N GLY A 130 -14.32 -31.11 -3.27
CA GLY A 130 -15.45 -32.02 -3.14
C GLY A 130 -16.31 -31.81 -1.88
N CYS A 131 -16.12 -30.71 -1.14
CA CYS A 131 -16.91 -30.40 0.05
C CYS A 131 -18.31 -29.93 -0.32
N PRO A 132 -19.38 -30.37 0.39
CA PRO A 132 -20.71 -29.83 0.19
C PRO A 132 -20.75 -28.34 0.51
N GLU A 133 -21.59 -27.61 -0.22
CA GLU A 133 -21.81 -26.19 -0.02
C GLU A 133 -22.23 -25.89 1.42
N ARG A 134 -21.68 -24.82 2.01
CA ARG A 134 -22.02 -24.44 3.37
C ARG A 134 -23.37 -23.75 3.37
N ARG A 135 -24.42 -24.43 3.83
CA ARG A 135 -25.63 -23.73 4.25
C ARG A 135 -25.38 -23.13 5.63
N ASP A 136 -25.47 -21.83 5.73
CA ASP A 136 -25.38 -21.13 7.01
C ASP A 136 -26.80 -20.97 7.60
N ASP A 137 -27.29 -22.07 8.18
CA ASP A 137 -28.62 -22.12 8.74
C ASP A 137 -28.84 -21.16 9.93
N ARG A 138 -27.77 -20.54 10.44
CA ARG A 138 -27.86 -19.54 11.52
C ARG A 138 -28.63 -18.29 11.12
N TRP A 139 -28.69 -17.98 9.83
CA TRP A 139 -29.38 -16.82 9.28
C TRP A 139 -30.69 -17.18 8.56
N GLY A 140 -31.06 -18.46 8.57
CA GLY A 140 -32.30 -18.92 7.91
C GLY A 140 -33.58 -18.22 8.41
N ALA A 141 -33.58 -17.73 9.65
CA ALA A 141 -34.68 -16.94 10.18
C ALA A 141 -34.82 -15.56 9.49
N LEU A 142 -33.74 -15.02 8.89
CA LEU A 142 -33.81 -13.74 8.17
C LEU A 142 -34.41 -13.89 6.77
N GLU A 143 -34.33 -15.07 6.15
CA GLU A 143 -34.94 -15.35 4.86
C GLU A 143 -36.49 -15.27 4.94
N ALA A 144 -37.04 -15.56 6.12
CA ALA A 144 -38.47 -15.42 6.38
C ALA A 144 -38.97 -13.96 6.52
N LEU A 145 -38.02 -13.01 6.74
CA LEU A 145 -38.35 -11.58 6.88
C LEU A 145 -38.22 -10.81 5.55
N GLY A 146 -37.63 -11.41 4.51
CA GLY A 146 -37.38 -10.80 3.20
C GLY A 146 -38.44 -11.06 2.15
N GLY A 147 -39.61 -11.60 2.52
CA GLY A 147 -40.72 -11.93 1.62
C GLY A 147 -41.85 -10.89 1.69
N GLU A 148 -41.68 -9.75 1.02
CA GLU A 148 -42.76 -8.91 0.48
C GLU A 148 -42.31 -8.30 -0.85
#